data_a5dbb2b431386b10541dfeb791a80f41
#
_entry.id   a5dbb2b431386b10541dfeb791a80f41
#
_cell.length_a   1.000
_cell.length_b   1.000
_cell.length_c   1.000
_cell.angle_alpha   90.00
_cell.angle_beta   90.00
_cell.angle_gamma   90.00
#
_symmetry.space_group_name_H-M   'P 1'
#
loop_
_entity.id
_entity.type
_entity.pdbx_description
1 polymer ?
#
loop_
_entity_poly.entity_id
_entity_poly.type
_entity_poly.pdbx_seq_one_letter_code
_entity_poly.pdbx_strand_id
1 'polypeptide(L)'
;KRGIVAKGAQLEKVKDGFSFTEGPAVNRQGDIFFTDQPNDKIYRWNPNSNQVTLFKEGAGRSNGLYFQLDGKLIAAADLNNELWEIDPQTGKETVLVPSFRGKKLNGPNDIWIRPKGGLYFTDPLYPRPYWEGIRSKEMQQDGQHVYYLSADRTELFRVAEDLKQPNGIVGTPDGKYLYVADIGDKKTWKYEIQEDGYLTNKTLFCEMGSDGMTIDERGNVYLTGKGVTVFD
;
A
#
# COMPACT_ATOMS: atom_id res chain seq x y z
N LYS A 1 0.69 -17.36 -25.14
CA LYS A 1 0.90 -16.75 -23.82
C LYS A 1 1.30 -17.83 -22.84
N ARG A 2 2.43 -17.71 -22.13
CA ARG A 2 2.75 -18.59 -21.01
C ARG A 2 1.75 -18.27 -19.91
N GLY A 3 1.06 -19.28 -19.37
CA GLY A 3 0.06 -19.10 -18.33
C GLY A 3 0.64 -18.41 -17.10
N ILE A 4 -0.10 -17.50 -16.54
CA ILE A 4 0.23 -16.79 -15.28
C ILE A 4 0.16 -17.76 -14.09
N VAL A 5 -0.77 -18.71 -14.17
CA VAL A 5 -1.00 -19.74 -13.15
C VAL A 5 -0.48 -21.07 -13.68
N ALA A 6 0.24 -21.81 -12.86
CA ALA A 6 0.71 -23.15 -13.21
C ALA A 6 -0.48 -24.08 -13.51
N LYS A 7 -0.30 -24.99 -14.47
CA LYS A 7 -1.34 -25.95 -14.83
C LYS A 7 -1.73 -26.81 -13.60
N GLY A 8 -3.01 -26.80 -13.27
CA GLY A 8 -3.54 -27.56 -12.13
C GLY A 8 -3.37 -26.90 -10.76
N ALA A 9 -2.82 -25.69 -10.69
CA ALA A 9 -2.77 -24.94 -9.43
C ALA A 9 -4.19 -24.66 -8.91
N GLN A 10 -4.35 -24.79 -7.60
CA GLN A 10 -5.58 -24.50 -6.87
C GLN A 10 -5.34 -23.39 -5.87
N LEU A 11 -6.39 -22.66 -5.52
CA LEU A 11 -6.34 -21.73 -4.40
C LEU A 11 -6.29 -22.52 -3.08
N GLU A 12 -5.31 -22.22 -2.25
CA GLU A 12 -5.14 -22.82 -0.94
C GLU A 12 -5.40 -21.77 0.14
N LYS A 13 -6.29 -22.09 1.09
CA LYS A 13 -6.50 -21.24 2.25
C LYS A 13 -5.39 -21.49 3.26
N VAL A 14 -4.54 -20.50 3.49
CA VAL A 14 -3.44 -20.56 4.45
C VAL A 14 -3.97 -20.52 5.89
N LYS A 15 -4.84 -19.55 6.19
CA LYS A 15 -5.45 -19.37 7.52
C LYS A 15 -6.72 -18.53 7.40
N ASP A 16 -7.62 -18.67 8.38
CA ASP A 16 -8.81 -17.85 8.59
C ASP A 16 -8.83 -17.28 10.02
N GLY A 17 -9.96 -16.64 10.38
CA GLY A 17 -10.15 -16.04 11.70
C GLY A 17 -9.72 -14.58 11.78
N PHE A 18 -9.50 -13.92 10.64
CA PHE A 18 -9.25 -12.48 10.54
C PHE A 18 -10.54 -11.71 10.26
N SER A 19 -10.56 -10.43 10.65
CA SER A 19 -11.70 -9.55 10.39
C SER A 19 -11.61 -8.88 9.01
N PHE A 20 -10.45 -8.36 8.64
CA PHE A 20 -10.19 -7.74 7.34
C PHE A 20 -8.69 -7.68 7.07
N THR A 21 -8.21 -8.55 6.20
CA THR A 21 -6.79 -8.62 5.86
C THR A 21 -6.45 -7.71 4.71
N GLU A 22 -5.31 -7.02 4.84
CA GLU A 22 -4.82 -6.03 3.88
C GLU A 22 -3.29 -6.06 3.78
N GLY A 23 -2.77 -5.30 2.82
CA GLY A 23 -1.39 -4.90 2.70
C GLY A 23 -0.35 -6.00 2.74
N PRO A 24 -0.48 -7.11 1.98
CA PRO A 24 0.55 -8.14 2.01
C PRO A 24 1.88 -7.60 1.46
N ALA A 25 2.95 -7.81 2.22
CA ALA A 25 4.30 -7.42 1.86
C ALA A 25 5.29 -8.55 2.12
N VAL A 26 6.19 -8.79 1.18
CA VAL A 26 7.19 -9.85 1.28
C VAL A 26 8.53 -9.29 1.72
N ASN A 27 9.17 -9.92 2.71
CA ASN A 27 10.53 -9.59 3.10
C ASN A 27 11.57 -10.34 2.26
N ARG A 28 12.86 -10.06 2.47
CA ARG A 28 13.95 -10.72 1.73
C ARG A 28 14.04 -12.23 1.95
N GLN A 29 13.51 -12.74 3.06
CA GLN A 29 13.49 -14.16 3.40
C GLN A 29 12.30 -14.90 2.76
N GLY A 30 11.39 -14.17 2.11
CA GLY A 30 10.19 -14.73 1.50
C GLY A 30 9.00 -14.86 2.45
N ASP A 31 9.10 -14.35 3.69
CA ASP A 31 7.96 -14.30 4.59
C ASP A 31 7.01 -13.17 4.18
N ILE A 32 5.71 -13.41 4.31
CA ILE A 32 4.67 -12.46 3.99
C ILE A 32 4.10 -11.85 5.29
N PHE A 33 4.18 -10.53 5.36
CA PHE A 33 3.53 -9.75 6.42
C PHE A 33 2.21 -9.21 5.88
N PHE A 34 1.17 -9.20 6.69
CA PHE A 34 -0.13 -8.66 6.32
C PHE A 34 -0.85 -8.11 7.55
N THR A 35 -1.75 -7.17 7.31
CA THR A 35 -2.54 -6.52 8.37
C THR A 35 -3.87 -7.22 8.57
N ASP A 36 -4.35 -7.22 9.81
CA ASP A 36 -5.75 -7.39 10.16
C ASP A 36 -6.22 -6.06 10.78
N GLN A 37 -6.63 -5.16 9.91
CA GLN A 37 -6.82 -3.75 10.20
C GLN A 37 -7.81 -3.49 11.36
N PRO A 38 -9.02 -4.09 11.41
CA PRO A 38 -9.96 -3.85 12.51
C PRO A 38 -9.47 -4.34 13.86
N ASN A 39 -8.59 -5.34 13.89
CA ASN A 39 -8.02 -5.92 15.10
C ASN A 39 -6.70 -5.26 15.51
N ASP A 40 -6.24 -4.25 14.77
CA ASP A 40 -5.01 -3.49 15.05
C ASP A 40 -3.75 -4.37 15.14
N LYS A 41 -3.62 -5.32 14.20
CA LYS A 41 -2.56 -6.33 14.19
C LYS A 41 -1.87 -6.46 12.85
N ILE A 42 -0.59 -6.81 12.90
CA ILE A 42 0.20 -7.29 11.77
C ILE A 42 0.61 -8.73 12.05
N TYR A 43 0.41 -9.61 11.09
CA TYR A 43 0.80 -11.02 11.12
C TYR A 43 1.94 -11.29 10.15
N ARG A 44 2.68 -12.36 10.40
CA ARG A 44 3.72 -12.89 9.53
C ARG A 44 3.39 -14.34 9.18
N TRP A 45 3.34 -14.63 7.90
CA TRP A 45 3.26 -15.99 7.38
C TRP A 45 4.62 -16.42 6.83
N ASN A 46 5.12 -17.56 7.29
CA ASN A 46 6.30 -18.20 6.73
C ASN A 46 5.88 -19.35 5.81
N PRO A 47 6.08 -19.24 4.48
CA PRO A 47 5.63 -20.25 3.52
C PRO A 47 6.33 -21.61 3.68
N ASN A 48 7.57 -21.64 4.20
CA ASN A 48 8.32 -22.88 4.37
C ASN A 48 7.79 -23.75 5.52
N SER A 49 7.41 -23.13 6.63
CA SER A 49 6.80 -23.81 7.77
C SER A 49 5.27 -23.82 7.74
N ASN A 50 4.68 -23.06 6.82
CA ASN A 50 3.26 -22.77 6.73
C ASN A 50 2.64 -22.23 8.03
N GLN A 51 3.43 -21.49 8.83
CA GLN A 51 2.99 -20.93 10.09
C GLN A 51 2.66 -19.44 9.95
N VAL A 52 1.51 -19.04 10.52
CA VAL A 52 1.11 -17.65 10.69
C VAL A 52 1.26 -17.27 12.16
N THR A 53 2.09 -16.29 12.43
CA THR A 53 2.38 -15.79 13.79
C THR A 53 2.00 -14.31 13.90
N LEU A 54 1.62 -13.87 15.09
CA LEU A 54 1.44 -12.47 15.39
C LEU A 54 2.82 -11.78 15.40
N PHE A 55 2.96 -10.72 14.59
CA PHE A 55 4.17 -9.91 14.55
C PHE A 55 4.06 -8.67 15.44
N LYS A 56 2.93 -7.94 15.37
CA LYS A 56 2.75 -6.69 16.12
C LYS A 56 1.28 -6.49 16.50
N GLU A 57 1.04 -6.10 17.74
CA GLU A 57 -0.18 -5.45 18.23
C GLU A 57 0.04 -3.95 18.34
N GLY A 58 -1.02 -3.16 18.33
CA GLY A 58 -0.90 -1.71 18.31
C GLY A 58 -0.21 -1.23 17.03
N ALA A 59 -0.70 -1.70 15.90
CA ALA A 59 -0.11 -1.45 14.58
C ALA A 59 -0.67 -0.18 13.90
N GLY A 60 -1.32 0.74 14.65
CA GLY A 60 -1.98 1.91 14.11
C GLY A 60 -3.12 1.60 13.16
N ARG A 61 -3.73 0.42 13.30
CA ARG A 61 -4.71 -0.15 12.37
C ARG A 61 -4.24 0.03 10.92
N SER A 62 -2.97 -0.32 10.68
CA SER A 62 -2.35 -0.16 9.38
C SER A 62 -3.11 -0.91 8.30
N ASN A 63 -3.15 -0.30 7.11
CA ASN A 63 -3.69 -0.90 5.89
C ASN A 63 -2.54 -1.48 5.06
N GLY A 64 -1.96 -0.74 4.12
CA GLY A 64 -0.87 -1.18 3.28
C GLY A 64 0.47 -1.29 4.01
N LEU A 65 1.28 -2.23 3.57
CA LEU A 65 2.64 -2.48 4.04
C LEU A 65 3.60 -2.55 2.84
N TYR A 66 4.85 -2.16 3.06
CA TYR A 66 5.91 -2.36 2.07
C TYR A 66 7.28 -2.45 2.74
N PHE A 67 8.12 -3.41 2.33
CA PHE A 67 9.48 -3.51 2.84
C PHE A 67 10.44 -2.61 2.09
N GLN A 68 11.26 -1.86 2.82
CA GLN A 68 12.39 -1.11 2.27
C GLN A 68 13.56 -2.03 1.93
N LEU A 69 14.48 -1.51 1.14
CA LEU A 69 15.71 -2.23 0.79
C LEU A 69 16.61 -2.54 1.99
N ASP A 70 16.55 -1.73 3.04
CA ASP A 70 17.27 -1.97 4.31
C ASP A 70 16.59 -2.99 5.22
N GLY A 71 15.43 -3.50 4.83
CA GLY A 71 14.66 -4.51 5.55
C GLY A 71 13.64 -3.97 6.53
N LYS A 72 13.54 -2.65 6.72
CA LYS A 72 12.50 -2.05 7.55
C LYS A 72 11.15 -2.06 6.84
N LEU A 73 10.07 -2.12 7.62
CA LEU A 73 8.71 -2.18 7.13
C LEU A 73 8.06 -0.80 7.19
N ILE A 74 7.54 -0.32 6.06
CA ILE A 74 6.69 0.87 6.03
C ILE A 74 5.25 0.43 6.16
N ALA A 75 4.50 1.12 7.03
CA ALA A 75 3.10 0.84 7.32
C ALA A 75 2.25 2.10 7.17
N ALA A 76 1.14 1.98 6.47
CA ALA A 76 0.12 3.02 6.35
C ALA A 76 -0.79 2.99 7.59
N ALA A 77 -0.39 3.71 8.65
CA ALA A 77 -1.06 3.74 9.94
C ALA A 77 -2.32 4.61 9.89
N ASP A 78 -3.38 4.07 9.27
CA ASP A 78 -4.64 4.74 8.98
C ASP A 78 -5.27 5.39 10.22
N LEU A 79 -5.35 4.68 11.34
CA LEU A 79 -5.93 5.21 12.58
C LEU A 79 -5.22 6.46 13.08
N ASN A 80 -3.92 6.54 12.90
CA ASN A 80 -3.08 7.65 13.37
C ASN A 80 -2.93 8.77 12.34
N ASN A 81 -3.43 8.59 11.11
CA ASN A 81 -3.22 9.53 9.99
C ASN A 81 -1.74 9.68 9.58
N GLU A 82 -0.96 8.61 9.68
CA GLU A 82 0.51 8.65 9.60
C GLU A 82 1.06 7.55 8.70
N LEU A 83 2.28 7.75 8.20
CA LEU A 83 3.14 6.65 7.78
C LEU A 83 4.11 6.32 8.91
N TRP A 84 4.30 5.03 9.16
CA TRP A 84 5.26 4.51 10.13
C TRP A 84 6.37 3.72 9.46
N GLU A 85 7.55 3.79 10.03
CA GLU A 85 8.64 2.85 9.80
C GLU A 85 8.74 1.91 10.99
N ILE A 86 8.68 0.61 10.76
CA ILE A 86 8.69 -0.42 11.79
C ILE A 86 9.97 -1.25 11.64
N ASP A 87 10.71 -1.39 12.71
CA ASP A 87 11.83 -2.33 12.79
C ASP A 87 11.27 -3.77 12.88
N PRO A 88 11.52 -4.65 11.89
CA PRO A 88 10.95 -5.99 11.89
C PRO A 88 11.55 -6.93 12.94
N GLN A 89 12.64 -6.57 13.59
CA GLN A 89 13.26 -7.36 14.64
C GLN A 89 12.65 -7.06 16.02
N THR A 90 12.34 -5.78 16.26
CA THR A 90 11.84 -5.30 17.55
C THR A 90 10.35 -5.00 17.56
N GLY A 91 9.73 -4.81 16.39
CA GLY A 91 8.36 -4.34 16.25
C GLY A 91 8.17 -2.86 16.61
N LYS A 92 9.27 -2.13 16.92
CA LYS A 92 9.21 -0.72 17.29
C LYS A 92 8.95 0.15 16.07
N GLU A 93 7.95 1.03 16.19
CA GLU A 93 7.61 2.02 15.17
C GLU A 93 8.31 3.35 15.41
N THR A 94 8.55 4.06 14.30
CA THR A 94 8.93 5.46 14.25
C THR A 94 8.00 6.15 13.26
N VAL A 95 7.44 7.30 13.63
CA VAL A 95 6.58 8.08 12.73
C VAL A 95 7.46 8.67 11.62
N LEU A 96 7.15 8.29 10.38
CA LEU A 96 7.86 8.76 9.19
C LEU A 96 7.22 10.00 8.59
N VAL A 97 5.89 10.01 8.48
CA VAL A 97 5.10 11.14 7.99
C VAL A 97 3.97 11.42 8.98
N PRO A 98 4.07 12.48 9.80
CA PRO A 98 3.03 12.83 10.77
C PRO A 98 1.92 13.72 10.19
N SER A 99 2.19 14.45 9.12
CA SER A 99 1.28 15.45 8.56
C SER A 99 1.77 15.96 7.20
N PHE A 100 0.91 16.70 6.51
CA PHE A 100 1.28 17.47 5.32
C PHE A 100 0.81 18.91 5.46
N ARG A 101 1.75 19.86 5.32
CA ARG A 101 1.50 21.32 5.47
C ARG A 101 0.73 21.69 6.74
N GLY A 102 1.10 21.07 7.87
CA GLY A 102 0.51 21.34 9.17
C GLY A 102 -0.87 20.72 9.41
N LYS A 103 -1.40 19.94 8.47
CA LYS A 103 -2.67 19.21 8.62
C LYS A 103 -2.41 17.70 8.64
N LYS A 104 -3.22 16.97 9.40
CA LYS A 104 -3.20 15.49 9.37
C LYS A 104 -3.46 14.96 7.95
N LEU A 105 -2.95 13.79 7.64
CA LEU A 105 -3.37 13.04 6.48
C LEU A 105 -4.80 12.51 6.67
N ASN A 106 -5.49 12.14 5.57
CA ASN A 106 -6.84 11.57 5.65
C ASN A 106 -6.84 10.19 6.31
N GLY A 107 -5.91 9.36 5.90
CA GLY A 107 -5.66 8.01 6.37
C GLY A 107 -4.88 7.25 5.30
N PRO A 108 -3.53 7.24 5.38
CA PRO A 108 -2.71 6.55 4.40
C PRO A 108 -3.17 5.12 4.19
N ASN A 109 -3.20 4.67 2.95
CA ASN A 109 -3.77 3.38 2.58
C ASN A 109 -2.74 2.42 1.99
N ASP A 110 -2.15 2.72 0.85
CA ASP A 110 -1.23 1.82 0.17
C ASP A 110 0.09 2.51 -0.18
N ILE A 111 1.15 1.73 -0.36
CA ILE A 111 2.54 2.20 -0.44
C ILE A 111 3.28 1.45 -1.54
N TRP A 112 4.07 2.18 -2.31
CA TRP A 112 5.09 1.59 -3.17
C TRP A 112 6.42 2.34 -3.04
N ILE A 113 7.53 1.59 -2.96
CA ILE A 113 8.87 2.14 -2.80
C ILE A 113 9.65 1.96 -4.10
N ARG A 114 10.23 3.06 -4.60
CA ARG A 114 11.09 3.05 -5.79
C ARG A 114 12.35 2.22 -5.54
N PRO A 115 12.93 1.62 -6.58
CA PRO A 115 14.25 0.97 -6.48
C PRO A 115 15.35 1.87 -5.89
N LYS A 116 15.24 3.19 -6.11
CA LYS A 116 16.19 4.21 -5.58
C LYS A 116 15.81 4.74 -4.18
N GLY A 117 14.76 4.21 -3.53
CA GLY A 117 14.41 4.48 -2.13
C GLY A 117 13.36 5.55 -1.85
N GLY A 118 12.96 6.38 -2.80
CA GLY A 118 11.79 7.25 -2.64
C GLY A 118 10.50 6.44 -2.62
N LEU A 119 9.47 6.90 -1.92
CA LEU A 119 8.22 6.16 -1.79
C LEU A 119 7.01 7.00 -2.17
N TYR A 120 6.01 6.33 -2.73
CA TYR A 120 4.69 6.87 -3.02
C TYR A 120 3.67 6.24 -2.08
N PHE A 121 2.67 7.01 -1.66
CA PHE A 121 1.55 6.50 -0.91
C PHE A 121 0.25 7.21 -1.28
N THR A 122 -0.84 6.49 -1.14
CA THR A 122 -2.20 7.00 -1.32
C THR A 122 -2.78 7.43 0.02
N ASP A 123 -3.57 8.51 0.01
CA ASP A 123 -4.19 9.07 1.22
C ASP A 123 -5.70 9.30 1.03
N PRO A 124 -6.47 8.23 0.80
CA PRO A 124 -7.91 8.32 0.68
C PRO A 124 -8.58 8.51 2.04
N LEU A 125 -9.87 8.82 2.03
CA LEU A 125 -10.70 8.81 3.22
C LEU A 125 -11.67 7.63 3.19
N TYR A 126 -11.49 6.70 4.13
CA TYR A 126 -12.41 5.59 4.39
C TYR A 126 -12.86 5.63 5.85
N PRO A 127 -13.94 6.37 6.20
CA PRO A 127 -14.44 6.40 7.57
C PRO A 127 -14.76 4.99 8.07
N ARG A 128 -14.21 4.63 9.22
CA ARG A 128 -14.35 3.30 9.81
C ARG A 128 -15.22 3.36 11.06
N PRO A 129 -16.06 2.34 11.33
CA PRO A 129 -16.85 2.29 12.55
C PRO A 129 -16.02 2.44 13.83
N TYR A 130 -14.83 1.83 13.86
CA TYR A 130 -13.92 1.87 15.00
C TYR A 130 -13.18 3.21 15.19
N TRP A 131 -13.40 4.21 14.31
CA TRP A 131 -12.89 5.56 14.53
C TRP A 131 -13.73 6.37 15.52
N GLU A 132 -14.94 5.90 15.85
CA GLU A 132 -15.86 6.59 16.77
C GLU A 132 -15.18 6.91 18.09
N GLY A 133 -15.19 8.19 18.48
CA GLY A 133 -14.54 8.66 19.70
C GLY A 133 -13.01 8.64 19.71
N ILE A 134 -12.35 8.20 18.62
CA ILE A 134 -10.88 8.09 18.53
C ILE A 134 -10.31 9.13 17.59
N ARG A 135 -10.87 9.28 16.40
CA ARG A 135 -10.42 10.24 15.40
C ARG A 135 -11.58 10.77 14.57
N SER A 136 -11.34 11.91 13.89
CA SER A 136 -12.32 12.49 12.95
C SER A 136 -12.59 11.55 11.78
N LYS A 137 -13.85 11.50 11.37
CA LYS A 137 -14.32 10.84 10.15
C LYS A 137 -14.36 11.79 8.93
N GLU A 138 -13.98 13.05 9.13
CA GLU A 138 -13.98 14.07 8.10
C GLU A 138 -12.65 14.13 7.35
N MET A 139 -12.70 14.69 6.13
CA MET A 139 -11.53 14.97 5.31
C MET A 139 -10.57 15.89 6.06
N GLN A 140 -9.32 15.48 6.22
CA GLN A 140 -8.28 16.27 6.89
C GLN A 140 -7.50 17.15 5.91
N GLN A 141 -7.35 16.70 4.68
CA GLN A 141 -6.77 17.44 3.57
C GLN A 141 -7.87 18.02 2.67
N ASP A 142 -7.53 18.82 1.67
CA ASP A 142 -8.48 19.43 0.73
C ASP A 142 -8.93 18.49 -0.42
N GLY A 143 -8.54 17.24 -0.34
CA GLY A 143 -8.86 16.17 -1.28
C GLY A 143 -8.17 14.88 -0.90
N GLN A 144 -8.31 13.89 -1.76
CA GLN A 144 -7.71 12.56 -1.59
C GLN A 144 -6.58 12.42 -2.61
N HIS A 145 -5.35 12.44 -2.14
CA HIS A 145 -4.19 12.66 -2.98
C HIS A 145 -3.20 11.49 -2.94
N VAL A 146 -2.28 11.50 -3.89
CA VAL A 146 -1.09 10.67 -3.89
C VAL A 146 0.11 11.55 -3.55
N TYR A 147 0.96 11.06 -2.65
CA TYR A 147 2.14 11.75 -2.15
C TYR A 147 3.41 11.01 -2.52
N TYR A 148 4.50 11.76 -2.60
CA TYR A 148 5.85 11.24 -2.71
C TYR A 148 6.71 11.75 -1.55
N LEU A 149 7.42 10.83 -0.90
CA LEU A 149 8.44 11.12 0.08
C LEU A 149 9.81 10.79 -0.52
N SER A 150 10.73 11.76 -0.53
CA SER A 150 12.07 11.60 -1.10
C SER A 150 12.87 10.48 -0.42
N ALA A 151 13.89 9.97 -1.11
CA ALA A 151 14.70 8.85 -0.60
C ALA A 151 15.43 9.19 0.71
N ASP A 152 15.87 10.43 0.86
CA ASP A 152 16.50 10.95 2.08
C ASP A 152 15.51 11.38 3.18
N ARG A 153 14.20 11.26 2.91
CA ARG A 153 13.10 11.60 3.82
C ARG A 153 12.98 13.10 4.16
N THR A 154 13.57 13.97 3.36
CA THR A 154 13.56 15.42 3.61
C THR A 154 12.44 16.16 2.92
N GLU A 155 11.92 15.62 1.82
CA GLU A 155 10.88 16.26 1.01
C GLU A 155 9.63 15.40 0.88
N LEU A 156 8.49 16.01 1.20
CA LEU A 156 7.17 15.42 1.01
C LEU A 156 6.31 16.35 0.15
N PHE A 157 5.78 15.84 -0.95
CA PHE A 157 4.91 16.62 -1.83
C PHE A 157 3.84 15.75 -2.50
N ARG A 158 2.78 16.41 -2.96
CA ARG A 158 1.72 15.78 -3.73
C ARG A 158 2.16 15.55 -5.17
N VAL A 159 1.81 14.41 -5.73
CA VAL A 159 2.14 14.04 -7.11
C VAL A 159 0.91 13.77 -7.98
N ALA A 160 -0.26 13.53 -7.37
CA ALA A 160 -1.55 13.46 -8.06
C ALA A 160 -2.63 14.05 -7.15
N GLU A 161 -3.34 15.06 -7.65
CA GLU A 161 -4.35 15.82 -6.91
C GLU A 161 -5.74 15.79 -7.60
N ASP A 162 -5.85 15.08 -8.72
CA ASP A 162 -7.03 15.04 -9.58
C ASP A 162 -7.77 13.69 -9.56
N LEU A 163 -7.49 12.86 -8.53
CA LEU A 163 -8.13 11.57 -8.31
C LEU A 163 -9.29 11.71 -7.30
N LYS A 164 -10.29 10.82 -7.42
CA LYS A 164 -11.45 10.85 -6.54
C LYS A 164 -11.20 10.12 -5.21
N GLN A 165 -10.65 8.92 -5.28
CA GLN A 165 -10.34 8.11 -4.10
C GLN A 165 -9.23 7.11 -4.43
N PRO A 166 -7.96 7.56 -4.50
CA PRO A 166 -6.83 6.70 -4.79
C PRO A 166 -6.64 5.66 -3.70
N ASN A 167 -6.36 4.42 -4.08
CA ASN A 167 -6.19 3.30 -3.16
C ASN A 167 -4.95 2.47 -3.56
N GLY A 168 -5.10 1.38 -4.32
CA GLY A 168 -3.99 0.54 -4.73
C GLY A 168 -2.93 1.32 -5.53
N ILE A 169 -1.67 1.06 -5.26
CA ILE A 169 -0.54 1.70 -5.91
C ILE A 169 0.60 0.70 -6.12
N VAL A 170 1.19 0.68 -7.31
CA VAL A 170 2.35 -0.14 -7.61
C VAL A 170 3.17 0.48 -8.74
N GLY A 171 4.48 0.40 -8.65
CA GLY A 171 5.37 0.84 -9.72
C GLY A 171 6.06 -0.32 -10.42
N THR A 172 6.60 -0.05 -11.61
CA THR A 172 7.37 -1.03 -12.36
C THR A 172 8.72 -1.33 -11.66
N PRO A 173 9.26 -2.57 -11.80
CA PRO A 173 10.52 -2.94 -11.18
C PRO A 173 11.71 -2.06 -11.59
N ASP A 174 11.67 -1.46 -12.77
CA ASP A 174 12.66 -0.51 -13.25
C ASP A 174 12.48 0.93 -12.72
N GLY A 175 11.38 1.19 -12.01
CA GLY A 175 11.07 2.48 -11.43
C GLY A 175 10.63 3.56 -12.42
N LYS A 176 10.23 3.18 -13.64
CA LYS A 176 9.85 4.16 -14.69
C LYS A 176 8.39 4.54 -14.66
N TYR A 177 7.50 3.64 -14.26
CA TYR A 177 6.07 3.84 -14.29
C TYR A 177 5.43 3.56 -12.93
N LEU A 178 4.37 4.30 -12.64
CA LEU A 178 3.53 4.11 -11.46
C LEU A 178 2.09 3.89 -11.92
N TYR A 179 1.44 2.89 -11.33
CA TYR A 179 0.01 2.64 -11.48
C TYR A 179 -0.71 3.02 -10.20
N VAL A 180 -1.78 3.78 -10.32
CA VAL A 180 -2.63 4.19 -9.20
C VAL A 180 -4.08 3.86 -9.52
N ALA A 181 -4.69 3.04 -8.68
CA ALA A 181 -6.11 2.72 -8.78
C ALA A 181 -6.94 3.79 -8.08
N ASP A 182 -7.82 4.43 -8.82
CA ASP A 182 -8.82 5.36 -8.33
C ASP A 182 -10.16 4.62 -8.19
N ILE A 183 -10.45 4.14 -6.99
CA ILE A 183 -11.69 3.41 -6.71
C ILE A 183 -12.90 4.30 -6.91
N GLY A 184 -12.82 5.58 -6.55
CA GLY A 184 -13.91 6.55 -6.70
C GLY A 184 -14.33 6.79 -8.15
N ASP A 185 -13.41 6.62 -9.10
CA ASP A 185 -13.67 6.74 -10.53
C ASP A 185 -13.70 5.41 -11.29
N LYS A 186 -13.47 4.29 -10.59
CA LYS A 186 -13.40 2.93 -11.16
C LYS A 186 -12.39 2.81 -12.30
N LYS A 187 -11.24 3.45 -12.15
CA LYS A 187 -10.16 3.49 -13.12
C LYS A 187 -8.83 3.25 -12.47
N THR A 188 -7.88 2.73 -13.24
CA THR A 188 -6.46 2.70 -12.87
C THR A 188 -5.70 3.53 -13.88
N TRP A 189 -4.89 4.44 -13.36
CA TRP A 189 -4.07 5.36 -14.12
C TRP A 189 -2.61 4.93 -14.12
N LYS A 190 -1.95 5.11 -15.26
CA LYS A 190 -0.51 4.94 -15.42
C LYS A 190 0.16 6.29 -15.58
N TYR A 191 1.26 6.48 -14.87
CA TYR A 191 2.09 7.68 -14.92
C TYR A 191 3.54 7.32 -15.24
N GLU A 192 4.27 8.24 -15.86
CA GLU A 192 5.73 8.21 -15.93
C GLU A 192 6.32 8.87 -14.69
N ILE A 193 7.33 8.24 -14.08
CA ILE A 193 8.03 8.74 -12.90
C ILE A 193 9.25 9.54 -13.35
N GLN A 194 9.32 10.80 -12.91
CA GLN A 194 10.47 11.67 -13.14
C GLN A 194 11.56 11.41 -12.08
N GLU A 195 12.80 11.88 -12.38
CA GLU A 195 13.94 11.69 -11.46
C GLU A 195 13.67 12.27 -10.07
N ASP A 196 13.05 13.44 -10.00
CA ASP A 196 12.68 14.16 -8.78
C ASP A 196 11.46 13.59 -8.04
N GLY A 197 10.81 12.56 -8.60
CA GLY A 197 9.62 11.92 -8.01
C GLY A 197 8.29 12.43 -8.54
N TYR A 198 8.25 13.55 -9.28
CA TYR A 198 7.02 14.01 -9.91
C TYR A 198 6.52 13.04 -10.97
N LEU A 199 5.22 13.07 -11.22
CA LEU A 199 4.53 12.20 -12.19
C LEU A 199 4.13 13.01 -13.42
N THR A 200 4.30 12.41 -14.59
CA THR A 200 3.91 12.98 -15.89
C THR A 200 3.19 11.94 -16.74
N ASN A 201 2.68 12.37 -17.89
CA ASN A 201 2.10 11.49 -18.91
C ASN A 201 1.02 10.54 -18.35
N LYS A 202 0.08 11.10 -17.56
CA LYS A 202 -1.08 10.36 -17.07
C LYS A 202 -1.88 9.76 -18.21
N THR A 203 -2.01 8.44 -18.23
CA THR A 203 -2.80 7.70 -19.21
C THR A 203 -3.73 6.71 -18.54
N LEU A 204 -4.89 6.46 -19.13
CA LEU A 204 -5.79 5.42 -18.64
C LEU A 204 -5.16 4.05 -18.88
N PHE A 205 -4.97 3.27 -17.81
CA PHE A 205 -4.49 1.90 -17.91
C PHE A 205 -5.65 0.91 -18.10
N CYS A 206 -6.67 0.99 -17.25
CA CYS A 206 -7.88 0.19 -17.38
C CYS A 206 -9.08 0.82 -16.65
N GLU A 207 -10.28 0.42 -17.04
CA GLU A 207 -11.55 0.83 -16.42
C GLU A 207 -11.92 -0.09 -15.24
N MET A 208 -11.03 -0.17 -14.26
CA MET A 208 -11.19 -0.93 -13.03
C MET A 208 -10.41 -0.25 -11.91
N GLY A 209 -11.04 -0.08 -10.73
CA GLY A 209 -10.35 0.29 -9.48
C GLY A 209 -9.79 -0.95 -8.79
N SER A 210 -8.99 -0.76 -7.74
CA SER A 210 -8.43 -1.86 -6.95
C SER A 210 -8.06 -1.42 -5.55
N ASP A 211 -8.34 -2.26 -4.55
CA ASP A 211 -7.89 -2.06 -3.17
C ASP A 211 -6.39 -2.31 -3.01
N GLY A 212 -5.82 -3.13 -3.85
CA GLY A 212 -4.39 -3.41 -3.81
C GLY A 212 -3.91 -3.97 -5.15
N MET A 213 -2.67 -3.69 -5.48
CA MET A 213 -2.06 -4.12 -6.74
C MET A 213 -0.69 -4.72 -6.49
N THR A 214 -0.30 -5.62 -7.38
CA THR A 214 1.09 -6.06 -7.50
C THR A 214 1.47 -6.20 -8.97
N ILE A 215 2.76 -6.37 -9.23
CA ILE A 215 3.31 -6.48 -10.57
C ILE A 215 4.33 -7.61 -10.60
N ASP A 216 4.39 -8.37 -11.68
CA ASP A 216 5.41 -9.40 -11.87
C ASP A 216 6.61 -8.87 -12.68
N GLU A 217 7.65 -9.70 -12.79
CA GLU A 217 8.88 -9.36 -13.54
C GLU A 217 8.64 -9.14 -15.04
N ARG A 218 7.51 -9.58 -15.58
CA ARG A 218 7.12 -9.40 -16.98
C ARG A 218 6.34 -8.11 -17.21
N GLY A 219 6.02 -7.39 -16.13
CA GLY A 219 5.22 -6.18 -16.17
C GLY A 219 3.71 -6.41 -16.12
N ASN A 220 3.25 -7.65 -15.91
CA ASN A 220 1.82 -7.90 -15.72
C ASN A 220 1.36 -7.30 -14.39
N VAL A 221 0.29 -6.52 -14.43
CA VAL A 221 -0.29 -5.85 -13.25
C VAL A 221 -1.50 -6.63 -12.78
N TYR A 222 -1.52 -6.92 -11.48
CA TYR A 222 -2.56 -7.70 -10.82
C TYR A 222 -3.42 -6.78 -9.98
N LEU A 223 -4.71 -6.69 -10.26
CA LEU A 223 -5.68 -5.88 -9.54
C LEU A 223 -6.64 -6.76 -8.74
N THR A 224 -6.88 -6.40 -7.49
CA THR A 224 -7.88 -7.05 -6.65
C THR A 224 -9.28 -6.51 -6.89
N GLY A 225 -10.28 -7.38 -6.76
CA GLY A 225 -11.70 -7.07 -6.95
C GLY A 225 -12.54 -8.30 -6.61
N LYS A 226 -13.39 -8.76 -7.50
CA LYS A 226 -14.01 -10.10 -7.41
C LYS A 226 -12.97 -11.18 -7.75
N GLY A 227 -11.97 -11.36 -6.90
CA GLY A 227 -10.79 -12.14 -7.21
C GLY A 227 -9.66 -11.25 -7.73
N VAL A 228 -8.79 -11.80 -8.57
CA VAL A 228 -7.64 -11.09 -9.14
C VAL A 228 -7.77 -11.01 -10.65
N THR A 229 -7.73 -9.81 -11.19
CA THR A 229 -7.67 -9.56 -12.64
C THR A 229 -6.24 -9.17 -13.03
N VAL A 230 -5.74 -9.75 -14.11
CA VAL A 230 -4.37 -9.52 -14.59
C VAL A 230 -4.39 -8.82 -15.94
N PHE A 231 -3.62 -7.75 -16.03
CA PHE A 231 -3.40 -6.97 -17.25
C PHE A 231 -1.94 -7.09 -17.69
N ASP A 232 -1.72 -7.26 -19.01
CA ASP A 232 -0.40 -7.33 -19.66
C ASP A 232 -0.07 -6.06 -20.45
#